data_f163afdbbcfaf335188f218e6b17a1fb
#
_entry.id   f163afdbbcfaf335188f218e6b17a1fb
#
_cell.length_a   1.000
_cell.length_b   1.000
_cell.length_c   1.000
_cell.angle_alpha   90.00
_cell.angle_beta   90.00
_cell.angle_gamma   90.00
#
_symmetry.space_group_name_H-M   'P 1'
#
loop_
_entity.id
_entity.type
_entity.pdbx_description
1 polymer ?
#
loop_
_entity_poly.entity_id
_entity_poly.type
_entity_poly.pdbx_seq_one_letter_code
_entity_poly.pdbx_strand_id
1 'polypeptide(L)'
;MRPLKLKLTGFSGIASGRGKNEIEIDFASVSPGAQIVALSGPNGAGKTTIMDNMHPYRVMPSRSNSPTPGAFSFYDNIVGEGSKELDWEHEGVQYRSSLKFKTTAKTKKQECYLFVLRDGQATPWIDRATGQISDGKSDTYDRAIEAILGKPEVFFTAQFSAQGKQPIGKMTAGEVKSLLGQMLGMEKISALGAKAQAVVKELKPHLNAAHDTVAKLQTQAGSQALQEQAQNLQHQLHHVKQEQSALSKMRDEAMSVLAVAKREHAMQESNRALRANVQQQLAQAQGAHERKLALVVQRHREERQSLLDQQAQAQKSVSTADAQVLEIKARIATLQAL
;
A
#
# COMPACT_ATOMS: atom_id res chain seq x y z
N MET A 1 3.26 0.10 -0.40
CA MET A 1 3.49 1.30 -1.23
C MET A 1 4.99 1.50 -1.43
N ARG A 2 5.43 1.82 -2.66
CA ARG A 2 6.83 2.08 -3.04
C ARG A 2 6.93 3.48 -3.65
N PRO A 3 7.69 4.42 -3.08
CA PRO A 3 7.94 5.70 -3.72
C PRO A 3 8.83 5.51 -4.96
N LEU A 4 8.50 6.19 -6.06
CA LEU A 4 9.24 6.12 -7.31
C LEU A 4 10.00 7.42 -7.58
N LYS A 5 9.33 8.57 -7.41
CA LYS A 5 9.90 9.88 -7.65
C LYS A 5 9.30 10.90 -6.69
N LEU A 6 10.13 11.71 -6.06
CA LEU A 6 9.71 12.79 -5.17
C LEU A 6 10.25 14.12 -5.67
N LYS A 7 9.37 15.11 -5.79
CA LYS A 7 9.71 16.50 -6.04
C LYS A 7 9.10 17.38 -4.96
N LEU A 8 9.92 18.20 -4.32
CA LEU A 8 9.51 19.15 -3.29
C LEU A 8 9.98 20.55 -3.69
N THR A 9 9.10 21.55 -3.62
CA THR A 9 9.40 22.96 -3.89
C THR A 9 8.89 23.82 -2.74
N GLY A 10 9.65 24.79 -2.30
CA GLY A 10 9.25 25.77 -1.30
C GLY A 10 9.31 25.29 0.14
N PHE A 11 9.80 24.09 0.44
CA PHE A 11 9.94 23.58 1.80
C PHE A 11 11.12 24.21 2.52
N SER A 12 10.86 24.86 3.66
CA SER A 12 11.87 25.56 4.47
C SER A 12 13.03 24.64 4.89
N GLY A 13 12.77 23.38 5.23
CA GLY A 13 13.80 22.42 5.57
C GLY A 13 14.74 22.03 4.41
N ILE A 14 14.30 22.22 3.15
CA ILE A 14 15.16 22.05 1.97
C ILE A 14 15.91 23.35 1.68
N ALA A 15 15.20 24.49 1.72
CA ALA A 15 15.78 25.80 1.42
C ALA A 15 16.91 26.15 2.40
N SER A 16 16.68 25.98 3.72
CA SER A 16 17.67 26.27 4.77
C SER A 16 18.84 25.30 4.76
N GLY A 17 18.60 24.02 4.44
CA GLY A 17 19.66 23.00 4.50
C GLY A 17 20.54 22.91 3.26
N ARG A 18 20.04 23.29 2.09
CA ARG A 18 20.72 23.12 0.81
C ARG A 18 20.90 24.41 0.03
N GLY A 19 20.32 25.53 0.46
CA GLY A 19 20.30 26.78 -0.27
C GLY A 19 19.53 26.73 -1.60
N LYS A 20 18.73 25.67 -1.81
CA LYS A 20 17.91 25.46 -3.02
C LYS A 20 16.44 25.39 -2.63
N ASN A 21 15.59 26.05 -3.41
CA ASN A 21 14.15 26.04 -3.17
C ASN A 21 13.44 24.76 -3.66
N GLU A 22 14.15 23.89 -4.38
CA GLU A 22 13.62 22.69 -4.98
C GLU A 22 14.57 21.51 -4.79
N ILE A 23 14.00 20.33 -4.61
CA ILE A 23 14.68 19.04 -4.71
C ILE A 23 13.82 18.06 -5.49
N GLU A 24 14.47 17.30 -6.36
CA GLU A 24 13.86 16.19 -7.09
C GLU A 24 14.73 14.95 -6.90
N ILE A 25 14.11 13.83 -6.57
CA ILE A 25 14.75 12.54 -6.36
C ILE A 25 13.96 11.50 -7.16
N ASP A 26 14.60 10.92 -8.16
CA ASP A 26 14.09 9.78 -8.90
C ASP A 26 14.81 8.52 -8.40
N PHE A 27 14.09 7.71 -7.62
CA PHE A 27 14.65 6.53 -6.97
C PHE A 27 15.04 5.44 -7.97
N ALA A 28 14.36 5.36 -9.10
CA ALA A 28 14.66 4.39 -10.13
C ALA A 28 16.00 4.71 -10.85
N SER A 29 16.28 6.00 -11.06
CA SER A 29 17.51 6.44 -11.72
C SER A 29 18.71 6.52 -10.76
N VAL A 30 18.48 6.97 -9.51
CA VAL A 30 19.56 7.12 -8.50
C VAL A 30 20.01 5.77 -7.95
N SER A 31 19.11 4.81 -7.85
CA SER A 31 19.38 3.51 -7.23
C SER A 31 18.69 2.37 -7.99
N PRO A 32 19.05 2.10 -9.24
CA PRO A 32 18.38 1.08 -10.04
C PRO A 32 18.55 -0.31 -9.40
N GLY A 33 17.42 -0.98 -9.16
CA GLY A 33 17.37 -2.33 -8.57
C GLY A 33 17.69 -2.40 -7.07
N ALA A 34 17.94 -1.29 -6.40
CA ALA A 34 18.20 -1.28 -4.97
C ALA A 34 16.91 -1.58 -4.18
N GLN A 35 16.99 -2.51 -3.23
CA GLN A 35 15.92 -2.82 -2.28
C GLN A 35 15.97 -1.91 -1.05
N ILE A 36 17.11 -1.34 -0.75
CA ILE A 36 17.35 -0.45 0.39
C ILE A 36 18.03 0.82 -0.12
N VAL A 37 17.47 1.97 0.22
CA VAL A 37 18.04 3.28 -0.10
C VAL A 37 18.29 4.04 1.20
N ALA A 38 19.52 4.51 1.41
CA ALA A 38 19.90 5.29 2.58
C ALA A 38 20.06 6.77 2.20
N LEU A 39 19.39 7.66 2.94
CA LEU A 39 19.57 9.10 2.86
C LEU A 39 20.64 9.53 3.87
N SER A 40 21.81 9.94 3.38
CA SER A 40 22.95 10.41 4.17
C SER A 40 23.17 11.91 4.00
N GLY A 41 23.73 12.56 4.99
CA GLY A 41 24.07 13.98 4.95
C GLY A 41 24.13 14.63 6.34
N PRO A 42 24.68 15.86 6.47
CA PRO A 42 24.81 16.57 7.72
C PRO A 42 23.43 16.93 8.35
N ASN A 43 23.44 17.31 9.63
CA ASN A 43 22.24 17.82 10.28
C ASN A 43 21.75 19.10 9.60
N GLY A 44 20.45 19.27 9.51
CA GLY A 44 19.84 20.40 8.79
C GLY A 44 19.74 20.23 7.27
N ALA A 45 20.36 19.24 6.63
CA ALA A 45 20.36 19.06 5.17
C ALA A 45 18.99 18.66 4.55
N GLY A 46 17.90 18.66 5.33
CA GLY A 46 16.56 18.36 4.83
C GLY A 46 16.18 16.88 4.81
N LYS A 47 16.99 15.96 5.35
CA LYS A 47 16.71 14.51 5.35
C LYS A 47 15.34 14.17 5.91
N THR A 48 15.00 14.69 7.08
CA THR A 48 13.69 14.47 7.71
C THR A 48 12.55 15.03 6.86
N THR A 49 12.74 16.19 6.24
CA THR A 49 11.75 16.80 5.33
C THR A 49 11.51 15.89 4.10
N ILE A 50 12.57 15.32 3.55
CA ILE A 50 12.46 14.36 2.44
C ILE A 50 11.70 13.11 2.90
N MET A 51 12.13 12.49 4.00
CA MET A 51 11.50 11.29 4.55
C MET A 51 10.02 11.52 4.86
N ASP A 52 9.69 12.60 5.54
CA ASP A 52 8.30 12.97 5.89
C ASP A 52 7.39 13.22 4.68
N ASN A 53 7.94 13.31 3.48
CA ASN A 53 7.19 13.50 2.25
C ASN A 53 7.21 12.30 1.30
N MET A 54 7.82 11.17 1.69
CA MET A 54 7.85 9.94 0.87
C MET A 54 6.57 9.11 0.91
N HIS A 55 5.47 9.67 1.31
CA HIS A 55 4.15 9.05 1.34
C HIS A 55 3.08 10.03 0.84
N PRO A 56 1.92 9.57 0.34
CA PRO A 56 0.92 10.47 -0.25
C PRO A 56 0.05 11.21 0.77
N TYR A 57 0.00 10.79 2.05
CA TYR A 57 -0.84 11.46 3.04
C TYR A 57 -0.42 12.93 3.26
N ARG A 58 -1.41 13.78 3.55
CA ARG A 58 -1.23 15.22 3.79
C ARG A 58 -0.77 15.53 5.21
N VAL A 59 0.35 14.96 5.60
CA VAL A 59 0.96 15.15 6.93
C VAL A 59 2.46 15.02 6.82
N MET A 60 3.20 15.64 7.73
CA MET A 60 4.61 15.37 7.97
C MET A 60 4.73 14.69 9.34
N PRO A 61 4.86 13.36 9.37
CA PRO A 61 4.68 12.59 10.60
C PRO A 61 5.70 12.91 11.70
N SER A 62 6.93 13.30 11.35
CA SER A 62 7.94 13.72 12.36
C SER A 62 7.63 15.08 12.98
N ARG A 63 6.73 15.87 12.39
CA ARG A 63 6.36 17.23 12.84
C ARG A 63 4.92 17.33 13.31
N SER A 64 4.14 16.28 13.18
CA SER A 64 2.74 16.23 13.60
C SER A 64 2.56 15.38 14.85
N ASN A 65 1.68 15.79 15.74
CA ASN A 65 1.29 14.99 16.90
C ASN A 65 0.26 13.90 16.55
N SER A 66 -0.40 14.01 15.39
CA SER A 66 -1.39 13.06 14.90
C SER A 66 -1.07 12.66 13.46
N PRO A 67 -1.28 11.40 13.07
CA PRO A 67 -1.17 10.97 11.69
C PRO A 67 -2.32 11.46 10.81
N THR A 68 -3.38 12.01 11.40
CA THR A 68 -4.57 12.49 10.68
C THR A 68 -4.25 13.69 9.79
N PRO A 69 -4.54 13.65 8.48
CA PRO A 69 -4.16 14.71 7.54
C PRO A 69 -4.69 16.10 7.89
N GLY A 70 -5.91 16.18 8.43
CA GLY A 70 -6.51 17.45 8.85
C GLY A 70 -5.89 18.11 10.07
N ALA A 71 -5.09 17.39 10.86
CA ALA A 71 -4.43 17.91 12.06
C ALA A 71 -3.08 18.56 11.78
N PHE A 72 -2.59 18.55 10.55
CA PHE A 72 -1.29 19.07 10.16
C PHE A 72 -1.41 20.23 9.15
N SER A 73 -0.66 21.31 9.41
CA SER A 73 -0.56 22.47 8.51
C SER A 73 0.80 22.49 7.80
N PHE A 74 0.80 22.34 6.49
CA PHE A 74 2.02 22.49 5.67
C PHE A 74 2.54 23.92 5.63
N TYR A 75 1.68 24.91 5.84
CA TYR A 75 2.02 26.33 5.69
C TYR A 75 3.12 26.81 6.65
N ASP A 76 3.29 26.13 7.79
CA ASP A 76 4.35 26.46 8.75
C ASP A 76 5.73 25.93 8.30
N ASN A 77 5.74 25.11 7.25
CA ASN A 77 6.94 24.46 6.70
C ASN A 77 7.25 24.89 5.26
N ILE A 78 6.48 25.85 4.72
CA ILE A 78 6.60 26.33 3.34
C ILE A 78 6.79 27.85 3.35
N VAL A 79 7.67 28.32 2.48
CA VAL A 79 7.93 29.76 2.29
C VAL A 79 7.23 30.24 1.03
N GLY A 80 6.14 30.99 1.20
CA GLY A 80 5.36 31.53 0.09
C GLY A 80 4.53 30.49 -0.65
N GLU A 81 5.00 30.05 -1.80
CA GLU A 81 4.40 28.98 -2.58
C GLU A 81 5.24 27.71 -2.47
N GLY A 82 4.59 26.57 -2.40
CA GLY A 82 5.26 25.29 -2.36
C GLY A 82 4.47 24.17 -3.01
N SER A 83 5.15 23.10 -3.36
CA SER A 83 4.52 21.91 -3.91
C SER A 83 5.22 20.64 -3.46
N LYS A 84 4.44 19.59 -3.38
CA LYS A 84 4.89 18.22 -3.21
C LYS A 84 4.31 17.38 -4.34
N GLU A 85 5.16 16.78 -5.15
CA GLU A 85 4.77 15.77 -6.11
C GLU A 85 5.46 14.45 -5.76
N LEU A 86 4.67 13.39 -5.67
CA LEU A 86 5.17 12.05 -5.35
C LEU A 86 4.58 11.07 -6.34
N ASP A 87 5.45 10.44 -7.13
CA ASP A 87 5.10 9.25 -7.90
C ASP A 87 5.36 8.01 -7.03
N TRP A 88 4.39 7.14 -6.96
CA TRP A 88 4.43 5.96 -6.10
C TRP A 88 3.66 4.81 -6.71
N GLU A 89 4.00 3.60 -6.31
CA GLU A 89 3.36 2.36 -6.76
C GLU A 89 2.71 1.63 -5.59
N HIS A 90 1.54 1.09 -5.85
CA HIS A 90 0.85 0.20 -4.93
C HIS A 90 0.09 -0.86 -5.71
N GLU A 91 0.31 -2.14 -5.38
CA GLU A 91 -0.32 -3.30 -6.04
C GLU A 91 -0.20 -3.29 -7.57
N GLY A 92 0.97 -2.88 -8.09
CA GLY A 92 1.23 -2.83 -9.53
C GLY A 92 0.63 -1.63 -10.27
N VAL A 93 -0.05 -0.72 -9.57
CA VAL A 93 -0.58 0.51 -10.15
C VAL A 93 0.28 1.69 -9.73
N GLN A 94 0.62 2.54 -10.68
CA GLN A 94 1.39 3.75 -10.42
C GLN A 94 0.46 4.95 -10.28
N TYR A 95 0.78 5.79 -9.30
CA TYR A 95 0.01 6.98 -8.96
C TYR A 95 0.93 8.18 -8.88
N ARG A 96 0.37 9.37 -9.13
CA ARG A 96 1.00 10.65 -8.83
C ARG A 96 0.11 11.44 -7.87
N SER A 97 0.66 11.77 -6.71
CA SER A 97 0.08 12.71 -5.76
C SER A 97 0.69 14.09 -5.98
N SER A 98 -0.13 15.10 -6.22
CA SER A 98 0.31 16.49 -6.42
C SER A 98 -0.40 17.40 -5.42
N LEU A 99 0.34 17.94 -4.46
CA LEU A 99 -0.12 18.89 -3.47
C LEU A 99 0.51 20.24 -3.76
N LYS A 100 -0.31 21.26 -3.92
CA LYS A 100 0.12 22.65 -4.15
C LYS A 100 -0.34 23.53 -3.00
N PHE A 101 0.54 24.35 -2.51
CA PHE A 101 0.31 25.24 -1.37
C PHE A 101 0.62 26.66 -1.80
N LYS A 102 -0.30 27.57 -1.53
CA LYS A 102 -0.12 28.99 -1.77
C LYS A 102 -0.51 29.77 -0.54
N THR A 103 0.44 30.52 -0.02
CA THR A 103 0.23 31.41 1.13
C THR A 103 0.37 32.85 0.67
N THR A 104 -0.66 33.66 0.88
CA THR A 104 -0.63 35.11 0.72
C THR A 104 -0.86 35.76 2.07
N ALA A 105 -0.64 37.07 2.19
CA ALA A 105 -0.87 37.80 3.44
C ALA A 105 -2.29 37.61 4.03
N LYS A 106 -3.28 37.27 3.20
CA LYS A 106 -4.70 37.16 3.59
C LYS A 106 -5.30 35.77 3.42
N THR A 107 -4.69 34.89 2.62
CA THR A 107 -5.31 33.60 2.27
C THR A 107 -4.28 32.46 2.27
N LYS A 108 -4.71 31.31 2.73
CA LYS A 108 -3.99 30.04 2.62
C LYS A 108 -4.82 29.12 1.71
N LYS A 109 -4.29 28.73 0.56
CA LYS A 109 -4.94 27.85 -0.41
C LYS A 109 -4.14 26.57 -0.60
N GLN A 110 -4.83 25.44 -0.59
CA GLN A 110 -4.25 24.14 -0.87
C GLN A 110 -5.05 23.45 -1.96
N GLU A 111 -4.36 22.86 -2.92
CA GLU A 111 -4.94 22.02 -3.96
C GLU A 111 -4.27 20.65 -3.92
N CYS A 112 -5.08 19.59 -3.98
CA CYS A 112 -4.63 18.23 -3.80
C CYS A 112 -5.19 17.35 -4.91
N TYR A 113 -4.33 16.82 -5.76
CA TYR A 113 -4.71 15.98 -6.89
C TYR A 113 -4.09 14.59 -6.77
N LEU A 114 -4.85 13.59 -7.15
CA LEU A 114 -4.38 12.22 -7.34
C LEU A 114 -4.61 11.80 -8.78
N PHE A 115 -3.56 11.30 -9.41
CA PHE A 115 -3.58 10.78 -10.77
C PHE A 115 -3.16 9.31 -10.77
N VAL A 116 -3.69 8.56 -11.72
CA VAL A 116 -3.19 7.24 -12.10
C VAL A 116 -2.25 7.41 -13.29
N LEU A 117 -1.07 6.84 -13.22
CA LEU A 117 -0.08 6.87 -14.30
C LEU A 117 -0.19 5.59 -15.11
N ARG A 118 -0.43 5.71 -16.42
CA ARG A 118 -0.44 4.61 -17.38
C ARG A 118 0.32 5.03 -18.62
N ASP A 119 1.31 4.27 -19.01
CA ASP A 119 2.13 4.52 -20.21
C ASP A 119 2.66 5.97 -20.30
N GLY A 120 3.07 6.54 -19.16
CA GLY A 120 3.56 7.89 -19.05
C GLY A 120 2.48 8.99 -19.05
N GLN A 121 1.20 8.63 -19.20
CA GLN A 121 0.08 9.57 -19.12
C GLN A 121 -0.53 9.60 -17.72
N ALA A 122 -0.81 10.81 -17.23
CA ALA A 122 -1.46 11.03 -15.94
C ALA A 122 -2.96 11.29 -16.15
N THR A 123 -3.81 10.39 -15.67
CA THR A 123 -5.27 10.55 -15.68
C THR A 123 -5.76 10.78 -14.25
N PRO A 124 -6.72 11.70 -14.00
CA PRO A 124 -7.27 11.88 -12.66
C PRO A 124 -7.82 10.57 -12.11
N TRP A 125 -7.55 10.33 -10.85
CA TRP A 125 -8.10 9.16 -10.16
C TRP A 125 -9.63 9.29 -10.03
N ILE A 126 -10.33 8.20 -10.26
CA ILE A 126 -11.80 8.11 -10.18
C ILE A 126 -12.15 7.02 -9.17
N ASP A 127 -12.97 7.36 -8.21
CA ASP A 127 -13.57 6.37 -7.29
C ASP A 127 -14.58 5.51 -8.05
N ARG A 128 -14.30 4.22 -8.14
CA ARG A 128 -15.16 3.27 -8.87
C ARG A 128 -16.53 3.07 -8.21
N ALA A 129 -16.65 3.30 -6.91
CA ALA A 129 -17.89 3.10 -6.18
C ALA A 129 -18.82 4.32 -6.29
N THR A 130 -18.26 5.53 -6.28
CA THR A 130 -19.02 6.78 -6.24
C THR A 130 -18.96 7.58 -7.54
N GLY A 131 -18.04 7.24 -8.46
CA GLY A 131 -17.75 8.02 -9.66
C GLY A 131 -17.04 9.35 -9.37
N GLN A 132 -16.67 9.63 -8.13
CA GLN A 132 -16.04 10.90 -7.75
C GLN A 132 -14.62 10.99 -8.32
N ILE A 133 -14.32 12.11 -8.96
CA ILE A 133 -13.02 12.38 -9.59
C ILE A 133 -12.17 13.21 -8.61
N SER A 134 -10.86 13.04 -8.66
CA SER A 134 -9.92 13.92 -7.95
C SER A 134 -10.03 15.34 -8.49
N ASP A 135 -10.67 16.23 -7.72
CA ASP A 135 -11.11 17.58 -8.12
C ASP A 135 -10.27 18.71 -7.50
N GLY A 136 -9.17 18.37 -6.87
CA GLY A 136 -8.27 19.33 -6.20
C GLY A 136 -8.64 19.64 -4.76
N LYS A 137 -9.76 19.13 -4.24
CA LYS A 137 -10.15 19.31 -2.84
C LYS A 137 -9.42 18.33 -1.93
N SER A 138 -9.09 18.80 -0.74
CA SER A 138 -8.41 18.01 0.29
C SER A 138 -9.20 16.77 0.72
N ASP A 139 -10.52 16.91 0.92
CA ASP A 139 -11.36 15.81 1.40
C ASP A 139 -11.52 14.70 0.35
N THR A 140 -11.59 15.06 -0.93
CA THR A 140 -11.65 14.09 -2.03
C THR A 140 -10.33 13.35 -2.16
N TYR A 141 -9.23 14.09 -2.04
CA TYR A 141 -7.88 13.52 -2.07
C TYR A 141 -7.66 12.57 -0.90
N ASP A 142 -7.98 12.97 0.34
CA ASP A 142 -7.77 12.14 1.54
C ASP A 142 -8.57 10.84 1.45
N ARG A 143 -9.85 10.92 1.03
CA ARG A 143 -10.67 9.71 0.81
C ARG A 143 -10.09 8.80 -0.26
N ALA A 144 -9.53 9.36 -1.34
CA ALA A 144 -8.88 8.58 -2.38
C ALA A 144 -7.62 7.84 -1.84
N ILE A 145 -6.79 8.52 -1.06
CA ILE A 145 -5.61 7.90 -0.42
C ILE A 145 -6.03 6.83 0.57
N GLU A 146 -7.04 7.09 1.41
CA GLU A 146 -7.57 6.09 2.34
C GLU A 146 -8.17 4.87 1.63
N ALA A 147 -8.83 5.07 0.50
CA ALA A 147 -9.38 3.97 -0.29
C ALA A 147 -8.29 3.04 -0.87
N ILE A 148 -7.10 3.59 -1.18
CA ILE A 148 -5.99 2.85 -1.78
C ILE A 148 -5.06 2.24 -0.71
N LEU A 149 -4.66 3.02 0.28
CA LEU A 149 -3.63 2.65 1.26
C LEU A 149 -4.18 2.36 2.66
N GLY A 150 -5.48 2.59 2.88
CA GLY A 150 -6.10 2.49 4.19
C GLY A 150 -5.92 3.75 5.04
N LYS A 151 -6.25 3.63 6.32
CA LYS A 151 -6.17 4.76 7.25
C LYS A 151 -4.73 5.16 7.56
N PRO A 152 -4.46 6.47 7.75
CA PRO A 152 -3.12 6.97 8.03
C PRO A 152 -2.52 6.36 9.31
N GLU A 153 -3.32 6.11 10.34
CA GLU A 153 -2.86 5.50 11.60
C GLU A 153 -2.25 4.11 11.36
N VAL A 154 -2.90 3.31 10.52
CA VAL A 154 -2.43 1.97 10.15
C VAL A 154 -1.15 2.06 9.32
N PHE A 155 -1.15 2.93 8.30
CA PHE A 155 -0.01 3.13 7.41
C PHE A 155 1.24 3.57 8.19
N PHE A 156 1.13 4.60 9.02
CA PHE A 156 2.25 5.12 9.81
C PHE A 156 2.70 4.20 10.94
N THR A 157 1.92 3.21 11.28
CA THR A 157 2.34 2.20 12.25
C THR A 157 2.98 0.98 11.59
N ALA A 158 2.45 0.54 10.43
CA ALA A 158 2.87 -0.69 9.77
C ALA A 158 3.92 -0.50 8.68
N GLN A 159 3.90 0.63 7.96
CA GLN A 159 4.72 0.83 6.76
C GLN A 159 5.70 2.01 6.84
N PHE A 160 5.49 2.93 7.77
CA PHE A 160 6.29 4.15 7.84
C PHE A 160 6.65 4.50 9.29
N SER A 161 7.95 4.45 9.61
CA SER A 161 8.43 4.85 10.94
C SER A 161 8.97 6.28 10.92
N ALA A 162 8.24 7.22 11.52
CA ALA A 162 8.65 8.59 11.63
C ALA A 162 9.62 8.79 12.79
N GLN A 163 10.53 9.77 12.65
CA GLN A 163 11.47 10.15 13.70
C GLN A 163 10.71 10.63 14.96
N GLY A 164 11.10 10.13 16.12
CA GLY A 164 10.52 10.53 17.42
C GLY A 164 9.14 9.95 17.72
N LYS A 165 8.61 9.07 16.88
CA LYS A 165 7.34 8.39 17.16
C LYS A 165 7.53 7.13 18.00
N GLN A 166 6.51 6.83 18.79
CA GLN A 166 6.52 5.68 19.68
C GLN A 166 6.40 4.38 18.88
N PRO A 167 7.32 3.42 19.03
CA PRO A 167 7.20 2.11 18.38
C PRO A 167 6.04 1.31 18.98
N ILE A 168 5.48 0.36 18.19
CA ILE A 168 4.35 -0.50 18.60
C ILE A 168 4.61 -1.17 19.96
N GLY A 169 5.84 -1.59 20.24
CA GLY A 169 6.19 -2.25 21.50
C GLY A 169 6.09 -1.35 22.75
N LYS A 170 5.89 -0.05 22.57
CA LYS A 170 5.64 0.91 23.68
C LYS A 170 4.18 1.37 23.76
N MET A 171 3.33 0.91 22.84
CA MET A 171 1.91 1.19 22.85
C MET A 171 1.21 0.44 23.98
N THR A 172 0.17 1.04 24.54
CA THR A 172 -0.71 0.39 25.51
C THR A 172 -1.53 -0.71 24.84
N ALA A 173 -1.97 -1.69 25.62
CA ALA A 173 -2.83 -2.78 25.09
C ALA A 173 -4.10 -2.26 24.41
N GLY A 174 -4.67 -1.12 24.89
CA GLY A 174 -5.81 -0.46 24.26
C GLY A 174 -5.50 0.12 22.89
N GLU A 175 -4.36 0.77 22.72
CA GLU A 175 -3.91 1.32 21.44
C GLU A 175 -3.63 0.22 20.43
N VAL A 176 -2.94 -0.86 20.83
CA VAL A 176 -2.69 -2.02 19.98
C VAL A 176 -4.00 -2.69 19.55
N LYS A 177 -4.96 -2.86 20.48
CA LYS A 177 -6.29 -3.41 20.17
C LYS A 177 -7.05 -2.52 19.18
N SER A 178 -7.00 -1.20 19.36
CA SER A 178 -7.63 -0.25 18.43
C SER A 178 -7.01 -0.34 17.04
N LEU A 179 -5.68 -0.36 16.95
CA LEU A 179 -4.93 -0.48 15.70
C LEU A 179 -5.27 -1.80 14.97
N LEU A 180 -5.24 -2.92 15.68
CA LEU A 180 -5.63 -4.22 15.10
C LEU A 180 -7.09 -4.21 14.66
N GLY A 181 -7.98 -3.57 15.43
CA GLY A 181 -9.38 -3.39 15.05
C GLY A 181 -9.54 -2.62 13.73
N GLN A 182 -8.74 -1.57 13.53
CA GLN A 182 -8.72 -0.80 12.29
C GLN A 182 -8.17 -1.62 11.11
N MET A 183 -7.06 -2.32 11.31
CA MET A 183 -6.47 -3.21 10.29
C MET A 183 -7.42 -4.30 9.85
N LEU A 184 -8.23 -4.85 10.76
CA LEU A 184 -9.21 -5.89 10.50
C LEU A 184 -10.56 -5.34 9.99
N GLY A 185 -10.71 -4.02 9.84
CA GLY A 185 -11.97 -3.39 9.43
C GLY A 185 -13.11 -3.56 10.43
N MET A 186 -12.80 -3.86 11.73
CA MET A 186 -13.79 -4.11 12.77
C MET A 186 -14.59 -2.87 13.18
N GLU A 187 -14.19 -1.69 12.75
CA GLU A 187 -14.86 -0.42 13.08
C GLU A 187 -16.31 -0.37 12.57
N LYS A 188 -16.54 -0.90 11.37
CA LYS A 188 -17.90 -1.00 10.80
C LYS A 188 -18.80 -1.89 11.67
N ILE A 189 -18.26 -2.99 12.18
CA ILE A 189 -18.97 -3.93 13.05
C ILE A 189 -19.23 -3.28 14.41
N SER A 190 -18.25 -2.58 14.97
CA SER A 190 -18.39 -1.83 16.23
C SER A 190 -19.42 -0.70 16.10
N ALA A 191 -19.42 0.03 14.98
CA ALA A 191 -20.40 1.08 14.72
C ALA A 191 -21.83 0.52 14.57
N LEU A 192 -22.00 -0.64 13.92
CA LEU A 192 -23.25 -1.37 13.86
C LEU A 192 -23.71 -1.83 15.24
N GLY A 193 -22.78 -2.36 16.06
CA GLY A 193 -23.05 -2.75 17.43
C GLY A 193 -23.53 -1.58 18.31
N ALA A 194 -22.87 -0.42 18.18
CA ALA A 194 -23.26 0.80 18.88
C ALA A 194 -24.63 1.30 18.46
N LYS A 195 -24.95 1.28 17.16
CA LYS A 195 -26.30 1.62 16.65
C LYS A 195 -27.36 0.65 17.18
N ALA A 196 -27.09 -0.64 17.17
CA ALA A 196 -27.99 -1.64 17.72
C ALA A 196 -28.25 -1.42 19.22
N GLN A 197 -27.20 -1.11 20.00
CA GLN A 197 -27.37 -0.78 21.43
C GLN A 197 -28.17 0.52 21.64
N ALA A 198 -28.01 1.53 20.82
CA ALA A 198 -28.80 2.75 20.88
C ALA A 198 -30.27 2.48 20.64
N VAL A 199 -30.62 1.67 19.63
CA VAL A 199 -32.00 1.26 19.33
C VAL A 199 -32.57 0.44 20.51
N VAL A 200 -31.83 -0.50 21.07
CA VAL A 200 -32.26 -1.26 22.24
C VAL A 200 -32.53 -0.36 23.45
N LYS A 201 -31.63 0.63 23.66
CA LYS A 201 -31.79 1.61 24.75
C LYS A 201 -33.04 2.48 24.60
N GLU A 202 -33.41 2.83 23.37
CA GLU A 202 -34.59 3.61 23.07
C GLU A 202 -35.89 2.78 23.15
N LEU A 203 -35.85 1.53 22.68
CA LEU A 203 -37.02 0.65 22.72
C LEU A 203 -37.35 0.08 24.11
N LYS A 204 -36.35 -0.10 24.96
CA LYS A 204 -36.56 -0.69 26.29
C LYS A 204 -37.50 0.11 27.21
N PRO A 205 -37.45 1.47 27.28
CA PRO A 205 -38.42 2.27 28.02
C PRO A 205 -39.85 2.12 27.47
N HIS A 206 -40.00 2.08 26.14
CA HIS A 206 -41.30 1.92 25.52
C HIS A 206 -41.90 0.53 25.80
N LEU A 207 -41.10 -0.50 25.80
CA LEU A 207 -41.51 -1.85 26.16
C LEU A 207 -41.97 -1.91 27.63
N ASN A 208 -41.16 -1.30 28.54
CA ASN A 208 -41.53 -1.25 29.97
C ASN A 208 -42.82 -0.46 30.19
N ALA A 209 -42.96 0.70 29.56
CA ALA A 209 -44.19 1.50 29.63
C ALA A 209 -45.42 0.75 29.10
N ALA A 210 -45.27 -0.05 28.03
CA ALA A 210 -46.33 -0.91 27.51
C ALA A 210 -46.68 -2.04 28.51
N HIS A 211 -45.66 -2.66 29.12
CA HIS A 211 -45.88 -3.68 30.16
C HIS A 211 -46.58 -3.09 31.39
N ASP A 212 -46.18 -1.90 31.86
CA ASP A 212 -46.85 -1.22 32.98
C ASP A 212 -48.29 -0.84 32.65
N THR A 213 -48.55 -0.43 31.43
CA THR A 213 -49.90 -0.13 30.94
C THR A 213 -50.76 -1.37 30.88
N VAL A 214 -50.24 -2.48 30.40
CA VAL A 214 -50.93 -3.78 30.39
C VAL A 214 -51.22 -4.27 31.84
N ALA A 215 -50.25 -4.16 32.75
CA ALA A 215 -50.46 -4.51 34.16
C ALA A 215 -51.54 -3.63 34.84
N LYS A 216 -51.54 -2.34 34.61
CA LYS A 216 -52.59 -1.41 35.10
C LYS A 216 -53.96 -1.74 34.53
N LEU A 217 -54.04 -2.06 33.23
CA LEU A 217 -55.29 -2.44 32.59
C LEU A 217 -55.80 -3.78 33.08
N GLN A 218 -54.93 -4.74 33.36
CA GLN A 218 -55.30 -6.04 33.95
C GLN A 218 -55.87 -5.92 35.38
N THR A 219 -55.33 -4.97 36.19
CA THR A 219 -55.86 -4.70 37.55
C THR A 219 -57.14 -3.89 37.55
N GLN A 220 -57.43 -3.16 36.49
CA GLN A 220 -58.70 -2.37 36.33
C GLN A 220 -59.79 -3.11 35.55
N ALA A 221 -59.52 -4.32 35.07
CA ALA A 221 -60.40 -5.07 34.18
C ALA A 221 -61.65 -5.63 34.85
N GLY A 222 -62.68 -4.80 34.98
CA GLY A 222 -64.06 -5.18 35.29
C GLY A 222 -65.08 -4.79 34.21
N SER A 223 -64.63 -4.22 33.05
CA SER A 223 -65.57 -3.82 32.00
C SER A 223 -65.21 -4.39 30.61
N GLN A 224 -66.24 -4.68 29.82
CA GLN A 224 -66.13 -5.24 28.45
C GLN A 224 -65.19 -4.41 27.54
N ALA A 225 -65.18 -3.09 27.69
CA ALA A 225 -64.31 -2.16 26.92
C ALA A 225 -62.79 -2.39 27.21
N LEU A 226 -62.43 -2.82 28.41
CA LEU A 226 -61.06 -3.15 28.79
C LEU A 226 -60.64 -4.52 28.28
N GLN A 227 -61.54 -5.47 28.09
CA GLN A 227 -61.25 -6.75 27.43
C GLN A 227 -60.99 -6.55 25.93
N GLU A 228 -61.67 -5.67 25.22
CA GLU A 228 -61.41 -5.35 23.83
C GLU A 228 -60.05 -4.65 23.66
N GLN A 229 -59.71 -3.72 24.56
CA GLN A 229 -58.38 -3.08 24.55
C GLN A 229 -57.27 -4.07 24.85
N ALA A 230 -57.47 -5.00 25.78
CA ALA A 230 -56.47 -6.05 26.09
C ALA A 230 -56.24 -7.00 24.90
N GLN A 231 -57.33 -7.36 24.18
CA GLN A 231 -57.23 -8.16 22.97
C GLN A 231 -56.49 -7.42 21.84
N ASN A 232 -56.76 -6.14 21.67
CA ASN A 232 -56.07 -5.33 20.66
C ASN A 232 -54.55 -5.16 20.96
N LEU A 233 -54.23 -4.96 22.24
CA LEU A 233 -52.82 -4.92 22.69
C LEU A 233 -52.13 -6.28 22.55
N GLN A 234 -52.82 -7.38 22.79
CA GLN A 234 -52.31 -8.72 22.53
C GLN A 234 -52.02 -8.97 21.05
N HIS A 235 -52.91 -8.49 20.16
CA HIS A 235 -52.66 -8.53 18.71
C HIS A 235 -51.47 -7.72 18.29
N GLN A 236 -51.31 -6.51 18.82
CA GLN A 236 -50.11 -5.69 18.56
C GLN A 236 -48.82 -6.35 19.09
N LEU A 237 -48.89 -6.91 20.29
CA LEU A 237 -47.75 -7.63 20.87
C LEU A 237 -47.37 -8.86 20.04
N HIS A 238 -48.35 -9.56 19.50
CA HIS A 238 -48.15 -10.70 18.61
C HIS A 238 -47.47 -10.26 17.29
N HIS A 239 -47.92 -9.15 16.70
CA HIS A 239 -47.33 -8.56 15.49
C HIS A 239 -45.88 -8.15 15.72
N VAL A 240 -45.56 -7.42 16.80
CA VAL A 240 -44.22 -7.01 17.15
C VAL A 240 -43.29 -8.23 17.41
N LYS A 241 -43.83 -9.29 18.05
CA LYS A 241 -43.06 -10.54 18.22
C LYS A 241 -42.78 -11.24 16.90
N GLN A 242 -43.72 -11.21 15.95
CA GLN A 242 -43.48 -11.74 14.60
C GLN A 242 -42.40 -10.93 13.85
N GLU A 243 -42.49 -9.59 13.91
CA GLU A 243 -41.48 -8.73 13.33
C GLU A 243 -40.09 -8.94 13.97
N GLN A 244 -40.04 -9.06 15.30
CA GLN A 244 -38.82 -9.38 16.01
C GLN A 244 -38.23 -10.75 15.57
N SER A 245 -39.09 -11.75 15.38
CA SER A 245 -38.67 -13.07 14.89
C SER A 245 -38.14 -12.99 13.44
N ALA A 246 -38.81 -12.20 12.57
CA ALA A 246 -38.37 -11.99 11.20
C ALA A 246 -37.03 -11.25 11.14
N LEU A 247 -36.87 -10.18 11.94
CA LEU A 247 -35.61 -9.45 12.06
C LEU A 247 -34.48 -10.33 12.61
N SER A 248 -34.80 -11.21 13.58
CA SER A 248 -33.82 -12.17 14.09
C SER A 248 -33.36 -13.15 13.00
N LYS A 249 -34.28 -13.66 12.17
CA LYS A 249 -33.92 -14.53 11.04
C LYS A 249 -33.06 -13.79 10.02
N MET A 250 -33.45 -12.57 9.65
CA MET A 250 -32.65 -11.74 8.73
C MET A 250 -31.25 -11.46 9.29
N ARG A 251 -31.14 -11.21 10.60
CA ARG A 251 -29.82 -11.04 11.26
C ARG A 251 -29.00 -12.32 11.15
N ASP A 252 -29.59 -13.47 11.43
CA ASP A 252 -28.89 -14.76 11.41
C ASP A 252 -28.47 -15.13 9.97
N GLU A 253 -29.31 -14.83 8.98
CA GLU A 253 -28.97 -14.95 7.56
C GLU A 253 -27.81 -14.00 7.17
N ALA A 254 -27.88 -12.74 7.58
CA ALA A 254 -26.80 -11.79 7.34
C ALA A 254 -25.48 -12.22 8.01
N MET A 255 -25.56 -12.80 9.21
CA MET A 255 -24.38 -13.35 9.90
C MET A 255 -23.81 -14.56 9.15
N SER A 256 -24.66 -15.42 8.57
CA SER A 256 -24.22 -16.57 7.78
C SER A 256 -23.50 -16.12 6.48
N VAL A 257 -24.07 -15.12 5.78
CA VAL A 257 -23.46 -14.52 4.60
C VAL A 257 -22.10 -13.88 4.96
N LEU A 258 -22.05 -13.16 6.07
CA LEU A 258 -20.79 -12.59 6.57
C LEU A 258 -19.74 -13.64 6.89
N ALA A 259 -20.16 -14.77 7.46
CA ALA A 259 -19.25 -15.89 7.76
C ALA A 259 -18.70 -16.54 6.49
N VAL A 260 -19.52 -16.68 5.45
CA VAL A 260 -19.09 -17.16 4.12
C VAL A 260 -18.11 -16.18 3.51
N ALA A 261 -18.44 -14.90 3.46
CA ALA A 261 -17.57 -13.86 2.90
C ALA A 261 -16.20 -13.80 3.62
N LYS A 262 -16.18 -13.99 4.95
CA LYS A 262 -14.92 -14.07 5.71
C LYS A 262 -14.10 -15.29 5.32
N ARG A 263 -14.73 -16.45 5.11
CA ARG A 263 -14.03 -17.66 4.66
C ARG A 263 -13.45 -17.49 3.26
N GLU A 264 -14.22 -16.89 2.35
CA GLU A 264 -13.77 -16.61 0.99
C GLU A 264 -12.59 -15.64 1.00
N HIS A 265 -12.65 -14.58 1.82
CA HIS A 265 -11.55 -13.64 1.97
C HIS A 265 -10.29 -14.32 2.52
N ALA A 266 -10.41 -15.14 3.56
CA ALA A 266 -9.28 -15.89 4.10
C ALA A 266 -8.70 -16.88 3.08
N MET A 267 -9.55 -17.51 2.26
CA MET A 267 -9.11 -18.38 1.19
C MET A 267 -8.40 -17.61 0.06
N GLN A 268 -8.88 -16.41 -0.27
CA GLN A 268 -8.21 -15.53 -1.24
C GLN A 268 -6.84 -15.07 -0.72
N GLU A 269 -6.71 -14.71 0.55
CA GLU A 269 -5.42 -14.37 1.15
C GLU A 269 -4.45 -15.54 1.15
N SER A 270 -4.93 -16.74 1.51
CA SER A 270 -4.13 -17.96 1.43
C SER A 270 -3.66 -18.24 -0.01
N ASN A 271 -4.55 -18.07 -0.99
CA ASN A 271 -4.21 -18.24 -2.40
C ASN A 271 -3.22 -17.17 -2.89
N ARG A 272 -3.32 -15.93 -2.39
CA ARG A 272 -2.33 -14.87 -2.68
C ARG A 272 -0.96 -15.23 -2.13
N ALA A 273 -0.90 -15.68 -0.87
CA ALA A 273 0.35 -16.12 -0.25
C ALA A 273 0.96 -17.32 -1.00
N LEU A 274 0.14 -18.28 -1.42
CA LEU A 274 0.60 -19.42 -2.20
C LEU A 274 1.15 -19.00 -3.56
N ARG A 275 0.45 -18.10 -4.27
CA ARG A 275 0.92 -17.53 -5.55
C ARG A 275 2.24 -16.80 -5.40
N ALA A 276 2.39 -15.98 -4.35
CA ALA A 276 3.64 -15.28 -4.07
C ALA A 276 4.80 -16.27 -3.82
N ASN A 277 4.53 -17.34 -3.05
CA ASN A 277 5.53 -18.39 -2.80
C ASN A 277 5.92 -19.11 -4.10
N VAL A 278 4.93 -19.49 -4.94
CA VAL A 278 5.20 -20.14 -6.23
C VAL A 278 5.96 -19.21 -7.17
N GLN A 279 5.64 -17.93 -7.21
CA GLN A 279 6.39 -16.94 -7.99
C GLN A 279 7.85 -16.81 -7.51
N GLN A 280 8.05 -16.82 -6.20
CA GLN A 280 9.40 -16.79 -5.62
C GLN A 280 10.18 -18.04 -5.98
N GLN A 281 9.57 -19.22 -5.88
CA GLN A 281 10.20 -20.48 -6.28
C GLN A 281 10.52 -20.51 -7.79
N LEU A 282 9.61 -20.00 -8.62
CA LEU A 282 9.83 -19.89 -10.07
C LEU A 282 11.02 -18.97 -10.37
N ALA A 283 11.07 -17.80 -9.75
CA ALA A 283 12.19 -16.88 -9.92
C ALA A 283 13.54 -17.49 -9.46
N GLN A 284 13.53 -18.23 -8.35
CA GLN A 284 14.72 -18.97 -7.90
C GLN A 284 15.13 -20.07 -8.88
N ALA A 285 14.18 -20.81 -9.41
CA ALA A 285 14.44 -21.85 -10.40
C ALA A 285 14.97 -21.27 -11.72
N GLN A 286 14.38 -20.15 -12.18
CA GLN A 286 14.86 -19.43 -13.36
C GLN A 286 16.29 -18.93 -13.16
N GLY A 287 16.59 -18.28 -12.03
CA GLY A 287 17.95 -17.82 -11.71
C GLY A 287 18.97 -18.97 -11.57
N ALA A 288 18.52 -20.13 -11.06
CA ALA A 288 19.36 -21.32 -11.01
C ALA A 288 19.59 -21.90 -12.40
N HIS A 289 18.59 -21.88 -13.27
CA HIS A 289 18.70 -22.32 -14.65
C HIS A 289 19.65 -21.41 -15.46
N GLU A 290 19.49 -20.09 -15.33
CA GLU A 290 20.38 -19.12 -15.98
C GLU A 290 21.83 -19.29 -15.56
N ARG A 291 22.10 -19.52 -14.27
CA ARG A 291 23.44 -19.79 -13.77
C ARG A 291 24.03 -21.07 -14.37
N LYS A 292 23.22 -22.14 -14.45
CA LYS A 292 23.65 -23.39 -15.09
C LYS A 292 23.95 -23.17 -16.57
N LEU A 293 23.09 -22.42 -17.27
CA LEU A 293 23.29 -22.10 -18.69
C LEU A 293 24.56 -21.27 -18.90
N ALA A 294 24.79 -20.27 -18.06
CA ALA A 294 26.00 -19.46 -18.09
C ALA A 294 27.27 -20.31 -17.89
N LEU A 295 27.25 -21.27 -16.95
CA LEU A 295 28.34 -22.20 -16.73
C LEU A 295 28.61 -23.12 -17.94
N VAL A 296 27.55 -23.61 -18.58
CA VAL A 296 27.67 -24.42 -19.79
C VAL A 296 28.28 -23.60 -20.93
N VAL A 297 27.77 -22.38 -21.14
CA VAL A 297 28.30 -21.47 -22.18
C VAL A 297 29.76 -21.12 -21.91
N GLN A 298 30.13 -20.90 -20.66
CA GLN A 298 31.50 -20.61 -20.29
C GLN A 298 32.40 -21.82 -20.57
N ARG A 299 32.00 -23.04 -20.17
CA ARG A 299 32.73 -24.28 -20.44
C ARG A 299 32.93 -24.48 -21.94
N HIS A 300 31.90 -24.29 -22.76
CA HIS A 300 32.03 -24.39 -24.20
C HIS A 300 32.96 -23.33 -24.81
N ARG A 301 33.00 -22.13 -24.24
CA ARG A 301 33.98 -21.11 -24.67
C ARG A 301 35.40 -21.52 -24.34
N GLU A 302 35.65 -22.06 -23.15
CA GLU A 302 36.95 -22.52 -22.72
C GLU A 302 37.41 -23.71 -23.57
N GLU A 303 36.51 -24.70 -23.82
CA GLU A 303 36.79 -25.84 -24.71
C GLU A 303 37.10 -25.38 -26.13
N ARG A 304 36.31 -24.46 -26.67
CA ARG A 304 36.54 -23.88 -28.00
C ARG A 304 37.86 -23.14 -28.07
N GLN A 305 38.23 -22.38 -27.03
CA GLN A 305 39.50 -21.68 -26.99
C GLN A 305 40.67 -22.68 -26.95
N SER A 306 40.57 -23.73 -26.12
CA SER A 306 41.54 -24.79 -26.05
C SER A 306 41.75 -25.50 -27.40
N LEU A 307 40.68 -25.78 -28.13
CA LEU A 307 40.73 -26.39 -29.47
C LEU A 307 41.37 -25.43 -30.49
N LEU A 308 41.08 -24.14 -30.41
CA LEU A 308 41.72 -23.15 -31.30
C LEU A 308 43.22 -23.03 -31.01
N ASP A 309 43.65 -23.08 -29.75
CA ASP A 309 45.05 -23.05 -29.34
C ASP A 309 45.78 -24.33 -29.82
N GLN A 310 45.11 -25.51 -29.68
CA GLN A 310 45.66 -26.77 -30.20
C GLN A 310 45.80 -26.74 -31.75
N GLN A 311 44.79 -26.18 -32.44
CA GLN A 311 44.83 -26.00 -33.88
C GLN A 311 45.97 -25.08 -34.31
N ALA A 312 46.15 -23.96 -33.61
CA ALA A 312 47.25 -23.03 -33.88
C ALA A 312 48.62 -23.69 -33.64
N GLN A 313 48.72 -24.51 -32.59
CA GLN A 313 49.94 -25.23 -32.28
C GLN A 313 50.24 -26.32 -33.31
N ALA A 314 49.20 -27.06 -33.75
CA ALA A 314 49.34 -28.05 -34.82
C ALA A 314 49.75 -27.38 -36.16
N GLN A 315 49.17 -26.22 -36.45
CA GLN A 315 49.48 -25.45 -37.64
C GLN A 315 50.93 -24.94 -37.66
N LYS A 316 51.43 -24.50 -36.49
CA LYS A 316 52.86 -24.17 -36.30
C LYS A 316 53.76 -25.40 -36.52
N SER A 317 53.39 -26.55 -35.98
CA SER A 317 54.12 -27.78 -36.13
C SER A 317 54.19 -28.22 -37.59
N VAL A 318 53.07 -28.11 -38.34
CA VAL A 318 53.05 -28.39 -39.79
C VAL A 318 53.94 -27.40 -40.55
N SER A 319 53.87 -26.11 -40.26
CA SER A 319 54.72 -25.10 -40.87
C SER A 319 56.19 -25.34 -40.61
N THR A 320 56.55 -25.79 -39.40
CA THR A 320 57.92 -26.14 -39.05
C THR A 320 58.42 -27.40 -39.78
N ALA A 321 57.55 -28.40 -39.92
CA ALA A 321 57.84 -29.61 -40.69
C ALA A 321 58.01 -29.31 -42.17
N ASP A 322 57.13 -28.46 -42.74
CA ASP A 322 57.24 -27.99 -44.11
C ASP A 322 58.55 -27.25 -44.38
N ALA A 323 58.97 -26.40 -43.47
CA ALA A 323 60.29 -25.74 -43.56
C ALA A 323 61.44 -26.74 -43.54
N GLN A 324 61.38 -27.76 -42.66
CA GLN A 324 62.39 -28.84 -42.61
C GLN A 324 62.40 -29.66 -43.88
N VAL A 325 61.24 -29.97 -44.44
CA VAL A 325 61.08 -30.68 -45.74
C VAL A 325 61.69 -29.84 -46.87
N LEU A 326 61.51 -28.53 -46.84
CA LEU A 326 62.07 -27.61 -47.83
C LEU A 326 63.62 -27.59 -47.74
N GLU A 327 64.14 -27.55 -46.53
CA GLU A 327 65.54 -27.57 -46.23
C GLU A 327 66.19 -28.89 -46.66
N ILE A 328 65.56 -30.04 -46.37
CA ILE A 328 66.01 -31.36 -46.80
C ILE A 328 65.96 -31.45 -48.34
N LYS A 329 64.89 -30.96 -49.01
CA LYS A 329 64.81 -30.89 -50.48
C LYS A 329 65.97 -30.05 -51.09
N ALA A 330 66.30 -28.91 -50.50
CA ALA A 330 67.39 -28.06 -50.91
C ALA A 330 68.74 -28.79 -50.76
N ARG A 331 68.93 -29.50 -49.65
CA ARG A 331 70.13 -30.35 -49.40
C ARG A 331 70.28 -31.49 -50.41
N ILE A 332 69.15 -32.15 -50.73
CA ILE A 332 69.14 -33.21 -51.74
C ILE A 332 69.51 -32.64 -53.11
N ALA A 333 68.91 -31.50 -53.49
CA ALA A 333 69.23 -30.85 -54.76
C ALA A 333 70.71 -30.43 -54.88
N THR A 334 71.33 -29.99 -53.71
CA THR A 334 72.77 -29.67 -53.69
C THR A 334 73.62 -30.90 -53.81
N LEU A 335 73.23 -32.02 -53.21
CA LEU A 335 73.95 -33.29 -53.33
C LEU A 335 73.78 -33.98 -54.72
N GLN A 336 72.75 -33.69 -55.47
CA GLN A 336 72.51 -34.17 -56.82
C GLN A 336 73.25 -33.32 -57.89
N ALA A 337 73.73 -32.12 -57.52
CA ALA A 337 74.47 -31.21 -58.36
C ALA A 337 75.98 -31.32 -58.20
N LEU A 338 76.48 -32.18 -57.26
CA LEU A 338 77.84 -32.62 -57.10
C LEU A 338 78.06 -33.97 -57.80
#